data_0e1f262939cb4093625e32282293d32e
#
_entry.id   0e1f262939cb4093625e32282293d32e
#
_cell.length_a   1.000
_cell.length_b   1.000
_cell.length_c   1.000
_cell.angle_alpha   90.00
_cell.angle_beta   90.00
_cell.angle_gamma   90.00
#
_symmetry.space_group_name_H-M   'P 1'
#
loop_
_entity.id
_entity.type
_entity.pdbx_description
1 polymer ?
#
loop_
_entity_poly.entity_id
_entity_poly.type
_entity_poly.pdbx_seq_one_letter_code
_entity_poly.pdbx_strand_id
1 'polypeptide(L)'
;MRICLIGKNLTNLVLAYNLASKNLNVDIVFDKKNQIKFSQRTIGISKNNFDFLLKMHKQSKIIAWPIKNIKIYNEKNKFKELFEFKNKNIENFFLVKHSNIFNSFYKICSKNKNIKFKIIKNSTNLDSIINDKKYSIIINSETNNQLTKKYFNLKVEKNYDSIAYTGIIDHKKIKNNQATQIFTKYGPLAFLPISNSKTSVVFSIFKKFKLEDIKIFELIKKYNLIYKIKKKIS
;
A
#
# COMPACT_ATOMS: atom_id res chain seq x y z
N MET A 1 -5.17 9.51 29.74
CA MET A 1 -3.95 9.24 28.94
C MET A 1 -4.15 9.79 27.53
N ARG A 2 -3.18 10.53 26.98
CA ARG A 2 -3.22 11.08 25.64
C ARG A 2 -1.99 10.63 24.84
N ILE A 3 -2.20 10.13 23.62
CA ILE A 3 -1.18 9.56 22.76
C ILE A 3 -1.01 10.46 21.53
N CYS A 4 0.22 10.74 21.14
CA CYS A 4 0.55 11.47 19.91
C CYS A 4 1.02 10.49 18.84
N LEU A 5 0.42 10.54 17.65
CA LEU A 5 0.87 9.80 16.46
C LEU A 5 1.37 10.80 15.42
N ILE A 6 2.65 10.70 15.06
CA ILE A 6 3.27 11.59 14.08
C ILE A 6 3.18 10.97 12.70
N GLY A 7 2.50 11.67 11.79
CA GLY A 7 2.23 11.27 10.41
C GLY A 7 0.77 10.92 10.14
N LYS A 8 0.22 11.47 9.05
CA LYS A 8 -1.11 11.17 8.54
C LYS A 8 -1.04 10.07 7.48
N ASN A 9 -0.77 8.86 7.91
CA ASN A 9 -0.66 7.68 7.04
C ASN A 9 -1.62 6.57 7.49
N LEU A 10 -1.75 5.52 6.68
CA LEU A 10 -2.69 4.42 6.95
C LEU A 10 -2.39 3.72 8.29
N THR A 11 -1.11 3.51 8.61
CA THR A 11 -0.70 2.87 9.87
C THR A 11 -1.22 3.63 11.08
N ASN A 12 -1.03 4.96 11.11
CA ASN A 12 -1.49 5.79 12.20
C ASN A 12 -3.02 5.91 12.25
N LEU A 13 -3.71 5.90 11.12
CA LEU A 13 -5.18 5.89 11.12
C LEU A 13 -5.74 4.61 11.75
N VAL A 14 -5.21 3.44 11.36
CA VAL A 14 -5.62 2.14 11.94
C VAL A 14 -5.28 2.08 13.43
N LEU A 15 -4.08 2.52 13.81
CA LEU A 15 -3.66 2.55 15.22
C LEU A 15 -4.51 3.51 16.04
N ALA A 16 -4.75 4.74 15.55
CA ALA A 16 -5.59 5.72 16.23
C ALA A 16 -7.00 5.19 16.49
N TYR A 17 -7.59 4.56 15.49
CA TYR A 17 -8.92 3.99 15.64
C TYR A 17 -8.95 2.87 16.70
N ASN A 18 -7.94 1.99 16.70
CA ASN A 18 -7.82 0.92 17.70
C ASN A 18 -7.65 1.48 19.12
N LEU A 19 -6.76 2.45 19.31
CA LEU A 19 -6.55 3.09 20.60
C LEU A 19 -7.79 3.83 21.08
N ALA A 20 -8.47 4.56 20.20
CA ALA A 20 -9.70 5.29 20.53
C ALA A 20 -10.85 4.34 20.89
N SER A 21 -10.93 3.14 20.30
CA SER A 21 -11.91 2.12 20.67
C SER A 21 -11.73 1.60 22.10
N LYS A 22 -10.56 1.83 22.71
CA LYS A 22 -10.21 1.54 24.11
C LYS A 22 -10.32 2.79 24.99
N ASN A 23 -11.08 3.81 24.55
CA ASN A 23 -11.28 5.09 25.25
C ASN A 23 -10.01 5.92 25.48
N LEU A 24 -8.96 5.71 24.69
CA LEU A 24 -7.75 6.52 24.75
C LEU A 24 -7.88 7.75 23.84
N ASN A 25 -7.37 8.90 24.31
CA ASN A 25 -7.33 10.11 23.51
C ASN A 25 -6.09 10.09 22.60
N VAL A 26 -6.29 10.34 21.31
CA VAL A 26 -5.25 10.27 20.28
C VAL A 26 -5.20 11.56 19.47
N ASP A 27 -4.02 12.17 19.39
CA ASP A 27 -3.74 13.27 18.49
C ASP A 27 -2.90 12.75 17.31
N ILE A 28 -3.40 12.90 16.08
CA ILE A 28 -2.62 12.63 14.86
C ILE A 28 -2.04 13.97 14.39
N VAL A 29 -0.73 14.08 14.47
CA VAL A 29 0.02 15.31 14.13
C VAL A 29 0.75 15.12 12.82
N PHE A 30 0.60 16.05 11.87
CA PHE A 30 1.19 15.94 10.54
C PHE A 30 1.45 17.30 9.90
N ASP A 31 2.45 17.35 8.99
CA ASP A 31 2.71 18.51 8.14
C ASP A 31 1.79 18.46 6.90
N LYS A 32 1.15 19.60 6.59
CA LYS A 32 0.30 19.76 5.42
C LYS A 32 1.06 19.54 4.11
N LYS A 33 2.36 19.86 4.07
CA LYS A 33 3.22 19.69 2.89
C LYS A 33 3.52 18.22 2.57
N ASN A 34 3.50 17.34 3.57
CA ASN A 34 3.75 15.90 3.44
C ASN A 34 2.48 15.07 3.15
N GLN A 35 1.47 15.68 2.52
CA GLN A 35 0.28 14.93 2.13
C GLN A 35 0.67 13.88 1.08
N ILE A 36 0.37 12.63 1.38
CA ILE A 36 0.55 11.51 0.46
C ILE A 36 -0.29 11.79 -0.79
N LYS A 37 0.37 12.10 -1.92
CA LYS A 37 -0.30 12.04 -3.22
C LYS A 37 -0.70 10.59 -3.42
N PHE A 38 -1.99 10.31 -3.35
CA PHE A 38 -2.52 8.97 -3.59
C PHE A 38 -2.25 8.59 -5.05
N SER A 39 -1.14 7.90 -5.27
CA SER A 39 -0.93 7.17 -6.51
C SER A 39 -2.00 6.06 -6.60
N GLN A 40 -2.22 5.53 -7.78
CA GLN A 40 -3.12 4.39 -8.01
C GLN A 40 -2.59 3.08 -7.38
N ARG A 41 -1.84 3.20 -6.29
CA ARG A 41 -1.17 2.11 -5.59
C ARG A 41 -2.20 1.11 -5.06
N THR A 42 -1.96 -0.14 -5.40
CA THR A 42 -2.69 -1.30 -4.88
C THR A 42 -1.82 -1.99 -3.83
N ILE A 43 -2.44 -2.46 -2.75
CA ILE A 43 -1.78 -3.25 -1.70
C ILE A 43 -2.45 -4.61 -1.57
N GLY A 44 -1.64 -5.64 -1.36
CA GLY A 44 -2.10 -6.98 -1.02
C GLY A 44 -2.17 -7.12 0.51
N ILE A 45 -3.30 -7.60 1.01
CA ILE A 45 -3.53 -7.81 2.44
C ILE A 45 -3.87 -9.29 2.63
N SER A 46 -3.14 -9.98 3.51
CA SER A 46 -3.44 -11.38 3.86
C SER A 46 -4.85 -11.48 4.45
N LYS A 47 -5.47 -12.66 4.30
CA LYS A 47 -6.82 -12.90 4.82
C LYS A 47 -6.94 -12.54 6.31
N ASN A 48 -6.01 -12.99 7.15
CA ASN A 48 -6.06 -12.71 8.58
C ASN A 48 -6.00 -11.21 8.90
N ASN A 49 -5.13 -10.46 8.21
CA ASN A 49 -5.03 -9.01 8.37
C ASN A 49 -6.27 -8.29 7.83
N PHE A 50 -6.85 -8.80 6.74
CA PHE A 50 -8.08 -8.24 6.18
C PHE A 50 -9.26 -8.45 7.11
N ASP A 51 -9.41 -9.66 7.67
CA ASP A 51 -10.44 -9.99 8.66
C ASP A 51 -10.29 -9.14 9.94
N PHE A 52 -9.04 -8.91 10.38
CA PHE A 52 -8.75 -7.99 11.48
C PHE A 52 -9.23 -6.56 11.19
N LEU A 53 -8.94 -6.04 9.99
CA LEU A 53 -9.39 -4.71 9.59
C LEU A 53 -10.92 -4.62 9.49
N LEU A 54 -11.59 -5.66 9.00
CA LEU A 54 -13.05 -5.72 8.93
C LEU A 54 -13.69 -5.76 10.33
N LYS A 55 -13.13 -6.51 11.27
CA LYS A 55 -13.60 -6.54 12.67
C LYS A 55 -13.52 -5.16 13.32
N MET A 56 -12.47 -4.42 13.04
CA MET A 56 -12.31 -3.04 13.53
C MET A 56 -13.30 -2.09 12.84
N HIS A 57 -13.60 -2.33 11.58
CA HIS A 57 -14.32 -1.38 10.72
C HIS A 57 -15.73 -1.86 10.40
N LYS A 58 -16.57 -2.08 11.42
CA LYS A 58 -17.95 -2.62 11.29
C LYS A 58 -18.88 -1.80 10.39
N GLN A 59 -18.57 -0.53 10.11
CA GLN A 59 -19.51 0.44 9.49
C GLN A 59 -19.25 0.78 8.03
N SER A 60 -18.16 0.33 7.39
CA SER A 60 -17.92 0.63 5.99
C SER A 60 -17.37 -0.55 5.20
N LYS A 61 -17.85 -0.68 3.97
CA LYS A 61 -17.35 -1.68 3.03
C LYS A 61 -15.95 -1.26 2.56
N ILE A 62 -14.91 -1.94 3.01
CA ILE A 62 -13.61 -1.88 2.36
C ILE A 62 -13.76 -2.64 1.05
N ILE A 63 -13.67 -1.93 -0.08
CA ILE A 63 -13.73 -2.55 -1.41
C ILE A 63 -12.41 -3.27 -1.63
N ALA A 64 -12.45 -4.59 -1.58
CA ALA A 64 -11.32 -5.47 -1.77
C ALA A 64 -11.62 -6.51 -2.86
N TRP A 65 -10.58 -6.88 -3.60
CA TRP A 65 -10.68 -7.92 -4.63
C TRP A 65 -10.03 -9.22 -4.14
N PRO A 66 -10.77 -10.32 -4.03
CA PRO A 66 -10.24 -11.57 -3.51
C PRO A 66 -9.33 -12.26 -4.53
N ILE A 67 -8.18 -12.74 -4.09
CA ILE A 67 -7.24 -13.52 -4.87
C ILE A 67 -7.23 -14.97 -4.34
N LYS A 68 -7.56 -15.90 -5.22
CA LYS A 68 -7.59 -17.33 -4.92
C LYS A 68 -6.28 -18.03 -5.28
N ASN A 69 -5.66 -17.60 -6.39
CA ASN A 69 -4.46 -18.22 -6.91
C ASN A 69 -3.36 -17.17 -7.09
N ILE A 70 -2.12 -17.57 -6.83
CA ILE A 70 -0.91 -16.82 -7.18
C ILE A 70 -0.05 -17.74 -8.02
N LYS A 71 0.28 -17.30 -9.24
CA LYS A 71 1.18 -18.03 -10.13
C LYS A 71 2.45 -17.25 -10.38
N ILE A 72 3.57 -17.94 -10.31
CA ILE A 72 4.91 -17.38 -10.51
C ILE A 72 5.55 -18.06 -11.71
N TYR A 73 6.05 -17.24 -12.65
CA TYR A 73 6.68 -17.67 -13.88
C TYR A 73 8.10 -17.13 -14.01
N ASN A 74 8.94 -17.82 -14.81
CA ASN A 74 10.27 -17.35 -15.17
C ASN A 74 10.39 -17.23 -16.68
N GLU A 75 10.85 -16.08 -17.18
CA GLU A 75 11.10 -15.84 -18.61
C GLU A 75 12.17 -16.79 -19.18
N LYS A 76 13.24 -17.08 -18.44
CA LYS A 76 14.34 -17.94 -18.89
C LYS A 76 13.89 -19.33 -19.29
N ASN A 77 12.83 -19.85 -18.65
CA ASN A 77 12.28 -21.18 -18.88
C ASN A 77 11.05 -21.13 -19.79
N LYS A 78 11.03 -20.29 -20.83
CA LYS A 78 9.90 -20.14 -21.76
C LYS A 78 8.56 -19.96 -21.02
N PHE A 79 8.55 -19.16 -19.96
CA PHE A 79 7.38 -18.91 -19.09
C PHE A 79 6.87 -20.18 -18.39
N LYS A 80 7.75 -21.12 -18.09
CA LYS A 80 7.37 -22.26 -17.25
C LYS A 80 6.93 -21.75 -15.87
N GLU A 81 5.81 -22.28 -15.40
CA GLU A 81 5.33 -22.05 -14.04
C GLU A 81 6.34 -22.60 -13.04
N LEU A 82 6.79 -21.76 -12.10
CA LEU A 82 7.69 -22.16 -11.02
C LEU A 82 6.92 -22.61 -9.80
N PHE A 83 5.91 -21.84 -9.42
CA PHE A 83 5.09 -22.09 -8.24
C PHE A 83 3.64 -21.67 -8.49
N GLU A 84 2.71 -22.43 -7.92
CA GLU A 84 1.32 -22.04 -7.76
C GLU A 84 0.95 -22.12 -6.27
N PHE A 85 0.49 -21.00 -5.71
CA PHE A 85 -0.15 -20.96 -4.41
C PHE A 85 -1.66 -20.99 -4.61
N LYS A 86 -2.26 -22.15 -4.33
CA LYS A 86 -3.69 -22.37 -4.49
C LYS A 86 -4.25 -23.02 -3.25
N ASN A 87 -5.18 -22.36 -2.58
CA ASN A 87 -5.99 -22.98 -1.54
C ASN A 87 -7.34 -23.41 -2.10
N LYS A 88 -7.71 -24.69 -1.89
CA LYS A 88 -9.04 -25.18 -2.24
C LYS A 88 -10.08 -24.41 -1.43
N ASN A 89 -10.79 -23.47 -2.03
CA ASN A 89 -11.92 -22.70 -1.47
C ASN A 89 -11.63 -21.53 -0.51
N ILE A 90 -10.38 -21.13 -0.30
CA ILE A 90 -10.05 -19.99 0.57
C ILE A 90 -9.28 -18.94 -0.23
N GLU A 91 -9.63 -17.66 -0.04
CA GLU A 91 -8.85 -16.56 -0.59
C GLU A 91 -7.51 -16.46 0.13
N ASN A 92 -6.41 -16.40 -0.63
CA ASN A 92 -5.07 -16.28 -0.08
C ASN A 92 -4.82 -14.87 0.46
N PHE A 93 -5.25 -13.86 -0.30
CA PHE A 93 -5.19 -12.45 0.10
C PHE A 93 -6.18 -11.59 -0.69
N PHE A 94 -6.30 -10.35 -0.27
CA PHE A 94 -7.17 -9.35 -0.87
C PHE A 94 -6.36 -8.20 -1.44
N LEU A 95 -6.69 -7.77 -2.64
CA LEU A 95 -6.13 -6.57 -3.26
C LEU A 95 -7.05 -5.38 -3.01
N VAL A 96 -6.48 -4.32 -2.44
CA VAL A 96 -7.21 -3.10 -2.07
C VAL A 96 -6.49 -1.89 -2.64
N LYS A 97 -7.23 -0.94 -3.22
CA LYS A 97 -6.64 0.36 -3.55
C LYS A 97 -6.28 1.09 -2.25
N HIS A 98 -5.02 1.53 -2.13
CA HIS A 98 -4.54 2.24 -0.95
C HIS A 98 -5.42 3.44 -0.59
N SER A 99 -5.86 4.22 -1.59
CA SER A 99 -6.77 5.34 -1.39
C SER A 99 -8.10 4.94 -0.76
N ASN A 100 -8.66 3.79 -1.13
CA ASN A 100 -9.96 3.34 -0.60
C ASN A 100 -9.86 3.02 0.89
N ILE A 101 -8.85 2.24 1.29
CA ILE A 101 -8.67 1.87 2.69
C ILE A 101 -8.27 3.08 3.54
N PHE A 102 -7.40 3.95 3.03
CA PHE A 102 -7.03 5.19 3.70
C PHE A 102 -8.23 6.10 3.95
N ASN A 103 -9.02 6.41 2.89
CA ASN A 103 -10.18 7.28 3.00
C ASN A 103 -11.24 6.70 3.94
N SER A 104 -11.40 5.37 3.93
CA SER A 104 -12.30 4.67 4.83
C SER A 104 -11.91 4.88 6.29
N PHE A 105 -10.64 4.62 6.66
CA PHE A 105 -10.15 4.85 8.01
C PHE A 105 -10.11 6.34 8.39
N TYR A 106 -9.72 7.21 7.45
CA TYR A 106 -9.75 8.66 7.69
C TYR A 106 -11.16 9.14 8.05
N LYS A 107 -12.17 8.70 7.32
CA LYS A 107 -13.58 9.07 7.56
C LYS A 107 -14.07 8.66 8.96
N ILE A 108 -13.72 7.45 9.43
CA ILE A 108 -14.15 7.02 10.77
C ILE A 108 -13.34 7.70 11.88
N CYS A 109 -12.04 7.89 11.68
CA CYS A 109 -11.20 8.62 12.62
C CYS A 109 -11.65 10.07 12.78
N SER A 110 -12.03 10.75 11.68
CA SER A 110 -12.49 12.15 11.71
C SER A 110 -13.80 12.34 12.46
N LYS A 111 -14.61 11.29 12.59
CA LYS A 111 -15.88 11.31 13.32
C LYS A 111 -15.74 10.88 14.79
N ASN A 112 -14.56 10.36 15.17
CA ASN A 112 -14.35 9.85 16.53
C ASN A 112 -13.95 10.97 17.48
N LYS A 113 -14.72 11.18 18.57
CA LYS A 113 -14.48 12.24 19.56
C LYS A 113 -13.12 12.15 20.28
N ASN A 114 -12.56 10.94 20.36
CA ASN A 114 -11.28 10.70 21.00
C ASN A 114 -10.09 10.89 20.07
N ILE A 115 -10.31 11.18 18.76
CA ILE A 115 -9.24 11.38 17.77
C ILE A 115 -9.25 12.84 17.31
N LYS A 116 -8.09 13.51 17.41
CA LYS A 116 -7.90 14.87 16.92
C LYS A 116 -6.80 14.92 15.87
N PHE A 117 -7.09 15.59 14.74
CA PHE A 117 -6.11 15.87 13.70
C PHE A 117 -5.49 17.24 13.93
N LYS A 118 -4.16 17.32 14.04
CA LYS A 118 -3.41 18.56 14.27
C LYS A 118 -2.41 18.79 13.16
N ILE A 119 -2.52 19.93 12.51
CA ILE A 119 -1.60 20.38 11.47
C ILE A 119 -0.48 21.17 12.11
N ILE A 120 0.77 20.81 11.83
CA ILE A 120 1.95 21.63 12.14
C ILE A 120 2.36 22.40 10.88
N LYS A 121 2.72 23.69 11.07
CA LYS A 121 3.11 24.55 9.95
C LYS A 121 4.51 24.25 9.43
N ASN A 122 5.41 23.77 10.29
CA ASN A 122 6.80 23.44 9.93
C ASN A 122 7.25 22.18 10.70
N SER A 123 8.05 21.36 10.05
CA SER A 123 8.67 20.16 10.65
C SER A 123 9.61 20.50 11.83
N THR A 124 10.08 21.73 11.95
CA THR A 124 10.89 22.24 13.09
C THR A 124 10.13 22.24 14.41
N ASN A 125 8.79 22.21 14.39
CA ASN A 125 7.99 22.22 15.62
C ASN A 125 7.78 20.81 16.22
N LEU A 126 8.42 19.77 15.68
CA LEU A 126 8.28 18.40 16.24
C LEU A 126 8.95 18.26 17.61
N ASP A 127 10.05 18.99 17.87
CA ASP A 127 10.71 18.96 19.20
C ASP A 127 9.81 19.54 20.30
N SER A 128 8.98 20.55 19.99
CA SER A 128 8.01 21.08 20.95
C SER A 128 6.95 20.06 21.35
N ILE A 129 6.61 19.12 20.44
CA ILE A 129 5.66 18.04 20.73
C ILE A 129 6.24 17.04 21.72
N ILE A 130 7.56 16.75 21.62
CA ILE A 130 8.24 15.83 22.54
C ILE A 130 8.30 16.42 23.95
N ASN A 131 8.55 17.72 24.03
CA ASN A 131 8.64 18.43 25.31
C ASN A 131 7.26 18.74 25.93
N ASP A 132 6.17 18.48 25.20
CA ASP A 132 4.83 18.73 25.66
C ASP A 132 4.37 17.60 26.61
N LYS A 133 4.43 17.89 27.92
CA LYS A 133 4.08 16.94 29.01
C LYS A 133 2.66 16.38 28.94
N LYS A 134 1.81 16.85 28.01
CA LYS A 134 0.43 16.33 27.85
C LYS A 134 0.38 14.95 27.21
N TYR A 135 1.45 14.53 26.48
CA TYR A 135 1.49 13.22 25.86
C TYR A 135 2.20 12.20 26.73
N SER A 136 1.51 11.12 27.05
CA SER A 136 2.10 9.98 27.76
C SER A 136 2.95 9.10 26.84
N ILE A 137 2.61 9.06 25.56
CA ILE A 137 3.31 8.27 24.54
C ILE A 137 3.32 9.06 23.22
N ILE A 138 4.47 9.07 22.53
CA ILE A 138 4.64 9.63 21.20
C ILE A 138 5.12 8.51 20.28
N ILE A 139 4.37 8.28 19.19
CA ILE A 139 4.69 7.26 18.19
C ILE A 139 4.97 7.97 16.86
N ASN A 140 6.18 7.79 16.34
CA ASN A 140 6.58 8.34 15.05
C ASN A 140 6.58 7.22 13.98
N SER A 141 5.71 7.35 12.98
CA SER A 141 5.62 6.42 11.84
C SER A 141 6.18 7.01 10.53
N GLU A 142 6.84 8.16 10.59
CA GLU A 142 7.47 8.79 9.43
C GLU A 142 8.99 8.57 9.44
N THR A 143 9.51 8.01 8.35
CA THR A 143 10.92 7.61 8.25
C THR A 143 11.88 8.78 8.00
N ASN A 144 11.39 9.92 7.50
CA ASN A 144 12.24 11.02 7.00
C ASN A 144 12.06 12.36 7.73
N ASN A 145 11.48 12.38 8.94
CA ASN A 145 11.36 13.61 9.71
C ASN A 145 12.57 13.81 10.64
N GLN A 146 12.63 14.99 11.30
CA GLN A 146 13.72 15.35 12.21
C GLN A 146 13.82 14.41 13.41
N LEU A 147 12.69 13.94 13.95
CA LEU A 147 12.68 13.02 15.08
C LEU A 147 13.32 11.67 14.75
N THR A 148 13.05 11.16 13.54
CA THR A 148 13.71 9.94 13.07
C THR A 148 15.21 10.13 13.02
N LYS A 149 15.69 11.26 12.49
CA LYS A 149 17.12 11.57 12.43
C LYS A 149 17.76 11.73 13.81
N LYS A 150 17.01 12.28 14.78
CA LYS A 150 17.53 12.60 16.13
C LYS A 150 17.54 11.40 17.06
N TYR A 151 16.53 10.56 17.01
CA TYR A 151 16.31 9.51 18.00
C TYR A 151 16.52 8.08 17.47
N PHE A 152 16.59 7.88 16.16
CA PHE A 152 16.78 6.57 15.55
C PHE A 152 18.12 6.53 14.80
N ASN A 153 19.18 6.24 15.56
CA ASN A 153 20.56 6.25 15.04
C ASN A 153 20.90 5.02 14.19
N LEU A 154 20.19 3.91 14.39
CA LEU A 154 20.38 2.69 13.62
C LEU A 154 19.39 2.64 12.46
N LYS A 155 19.88 2.95 11.25
CA LYS A 155 19.10 2.85 10.02
C LYS A 155 19.77 1.87 9.08
N VAL A 156 19.11 0.76 8.81
CA VAL A 156 19.54 -0.17 7.77
C VAL A 156 18.90 0.22 6.46
N GLU A 157 19.68 0.71 5.50
CA GLU A 157 19.22 1.00 4.14
C GLU A 157 19.80 -0.01 3.17
N LYS A 158 18.93 -0.67 2.40
CA LYS A 158 19.33 -1.52 1.28
C LYS A 158 18.79 -0.94 -0.02
N ASN A 159 19.71 -0.56 -0.90
CA ASN A 159 19.35 -0.15 -2.25
C ASN A 159 19.25 -1.41 -3.13
N TYR A 160 18.08 -1.61 -3.74
CA TYR A 160 17.84 -2.73 -4.67
C TYR A 160 18.18 -2.39 -6.12
N ASP A 161 18.65 -1.17 -6.40
CA ASP A 161 18.97 -0.65 -7.72
C ASP A 161 17.89 -0.92 -8.77
N SER A 162 16.64 -0.69 -8.35
CA SER A 162 15.46 -0.84 -9.18
C SER A 162 14.48 0.32 -9.01
N ILE A 163 13.68 0.56 -10.05
CA ILE A 163 12.60 1.53 -10.06
C ILE A 163 11.30 0.77 -10.32
N ALA A 164 10.30 0.97 -9.47
CA ALA A 164 8.99 0.36 -9.63
C ALA A 164 8.05 1.28 -10.41
N TYR A 165 7.58 0.80 -11.56
CA TYR A 165 6.54 1.41 -12.38
C TYR A 165 5.21 0.76 -12.04
N THR A 166 4.18 1.59 -11.83
CA THR A 166 2.85 1.11 -11.47
C THR A 166 1.81 1.71 -12.39
N GLY A 167 0.82 0.91 -12.78
CA GLY A 167 -0.29 1.37 -13.62
C GLY A 167 -1.48 0.43 -13.52
N ILE A 168 -2.58 0.81 -14.17
CA ILE A 168 -3.77 -0.03 -14.27
C ILE A 168 -4.04 -0.31 -15.74
N ILE A 169 -4.22 -1.59 -16.09
CA ILE A 169 -4.68 -2.00 -17.40
C ILE A 169 -6.17 -2.29 -17.38
N ASP A 170 -6.89 -1.76 -18.36
CA ASP A 170 -8.27 -2.11 -18.67
C ASP A 170 -8.28 -3.22 -19.71
N HIS A 171 -9.02 -4.29 -19.47
CA HIS A 171 -9.09 -5.45 -20.34
C HIS A 171 -10.53 -5.96 -20.51
N LYS A 172 -10.74 -6.91 -21.43
CA LYS A 172 -12.04 -7.58 -21.57
C LYS A 172 -12.37 -8.29 -20.25
N LYS A 173 -13.67 -8.32 -19.90
CA LYS A 173 -14.16 -8.98 -18.68
C LYS A 173 -13.80 -10.46 -18.66
N ILE A 174 -13.16 -10.91 -17.59
CA ILE A 174 -12.78 -12.30 -17.33
C ILE A 174 -13.01 -12.63 -15.85
N LYS A 175 -12.99 -13.90 -15.49
CA LYS A 175 -12.91 -14.33 -14.08
C LYS A 175 -11.49 -14.05 -13.57
N ASN A 176 -11.30 -12.90 -12.94
CA ASN A 176 -9.99 -12.34 -12.63
C ASN A 176 -9.64 -12.48 -11.14
N ASN A 177 -9.36 -13.68 -10.69
CA ASN A 177 -9.06 -13.99 -9.29
C ASN A 177 -7.67 -14.63 -9.08
N GLN A 178 -6.80 -14.53 -10.09
CA GLN A 178 -5.43 -15.03 -10.08
C GLN A 178 -4.44 -13.87 -10.18
N ALA A 179 -3.58 -13.72 -9.19
CA ALA A 179 -2.41 -12.85 -9.30
C ALA A 179 -1.29 -13.60 -10.03
N THR A 180 -0.53 -12.87 -10.84
CA THR A 180 0.57 -13.45 -11.62
C THR A 180 1.82 -12.62 -11.42
N GLN A 181 2.96 -13.27 -11.15
CA GLN A 181 4.27 -12.64 -11.14
C GLN A 181 5.19 -13.33 -12.14
N ILE A 182 5.92 -12.55 -12.90
CA ILE A 182 6.88 -13.04 -13.89
C ILE A 182 8.26 -12.48 -13.55
N PHE A 183 9.23 -13.35 -13.33
CA PHE A 183 10.63 -12.95 -13.23
C PHE A 183 11.19 -12.79 -14.64
N THR A 184 11.30 -11.53 -15.07
CA THR A 184 11.86 -11.15 -16.37
C THR A 184 13.33 -10.80 -16.25
N LYS A 185 14.07 -10.73 -17.36
CA LYS A 185 15.45 -10.26 -17.37
C LYS A 185 15.61 -8.80 -16.92
N TYR A 186 14.54 -8.00 -17.01
CA TYR A 186 14.52 -6.61 -16.56
C TYR A 186 14.22 -6.45 -15.07
N GLY A 187 13.63 -7.48 -14.45
CA GLY A 187 13.18 -7.52 -13.06
C GLY A 187 11.78 -8.11 -12.93
N PRO A 188 11.23 -8.18 -11.73
CA PRO A 188 9.91 -8.76 -11.49
C PRO A 188 8.76 -7.89 -12.01
N LEU A 189 7.84 -8.52 -12.75
CA LEU A 189 6.60 -7.94 -13.25
C LEU A 189 5.41 -8.66 -12.62
N ALA A 190 4.52 -7.93 -11.97
CA ALA A 190 3.32 -8.48 -11.35
C ALA A 190 2.04 -7.94 -11.99
N PHE A 191 1.07 -8.83 -12.20
CA PHE A 191 -0.30 -8.54 -12.59
C PHE A 191 -1.22 -8.86 -11.42
N LEU A 192 -1.86 -7.84 -10.86
CA LEU A 192 -2.62 -7.87 -9.62
C LEU A 192 -4.08 -7.50 -9.92
N PRO A 193 -5.00 -8.47 -10.02
CA PRO A 193 -6.41 -8.21 -10.30
C PRO A 193 -7.06 -7.28 -9.28
N ILE A 194 -7.80 -6.29 -9.76
CA ILE A 194 -8.59 -5.38 -8.89
C ILE A 194 -10.08 -5.35 -9.26
N SER A 195 -10.44 -5.99 -10.37
CA SER A 195 -11.81 -6.29 -10.78
C SER A 195 -11.81 -7.31 -11.92
N ASN A 196 -12.99 -7.73 -12.39
CA ASN A 196 -13.10 -8.60 -13.56
C ASN A 196 -12.62 -7.97 -14.87
N SER A 197 -12.38 -6.64 -14.91
CA SER A 197 -11.98 -5.92 -16.12
C SER A 197 -10.79 -4.97 -15.91
N LYS A 198 -10.21 -4.95 -14.70
CA LYS A 198 -9.08 -4.09 -14.36
C LYS A 198 -8.03 -4.88 -13.56
N THR A 199 -6.78 -4.67 -13.92
CA THR A 199 -5.63 -5.29 -13.26
C THR A 199 -4.57 -4.23 -12.99
N SER A 200 -4.11 -4.13 -11.76
CA SER A 200 -2.94 -3.32 -11.41
C SER A 200 -1.68 -4.03 -11.87
N VAL A 201 -0.77 -3.29 -12.48
CA VAL A 201 0.53 -3.79 -12.93
C VAL A 201 1.62 -3.12 -12.10
N VAL A 202 2.57 -3.91 -11.63
CA VAL A 202 3.78 -3.43 -10.95
C VAL A 202 4.98 -4.04 -11.65
N PHE A 203 5.81 -3.20 -12.27
CA PHE A 203 7.04 -3.63 -12.92
C PHE A 203 8.24 -3.00 -12.23
N SER A 204 9.01 -3.79 -11.51
CA SER A 204 10.23 -3.36 -10.87
C SER A 204 11.41 -3.60 -11.83
N ILE A 205 11.95 -2.52 -12.39
CA ILE A 205 13.00 -2.60 -13.41
C ILE A 205 14.35 -2.22 -12.77
N PHE A 206 15.38 -3.06 -12.98
CA PHE A 206 16.73 -2.76 -12.53
C PHE A 206 17.27 -1.49 -13.20
N LYS A 207 17.88 -0.58 -12.45
CA LYS A 207 18.37 0.73 -12.92
C LYS A 207 19.39 0.63 -14.06
N LYS A 208 20.09 -0.49 -14.17
CA LYS A 208 21.00 -0.74 -15.31
C LYS A 208 20.29 -0.74 -16.67
N PHE A 209 18.98 -1.00 -16.71
CA PHE A 209 18.17 -0.90 -17.90
C PHE A 209 17.51 0.49 -17.92
N LYS A 210 18.11 1.44 -18.60
CA LYS A 210 17.56 2.79 -18.82
C LYS A 210 16.44 2.69 -19.87
N LEU A 211 15.20 2.45 -19.44
CA LEU A 211 14.06 2.30 -20.35
C LEU A 211 13.16 3.54 -20.31
N GLU A 212 12.71 3.96 -21.49
CA GLU A 212 11.67 4.97 -21.65
C GLU A 212 10.28 4.38 -21.37
N ASP A 213 9.31 5.20 -21.00
CA ASP A 213 7.94 4.79 -20.63
C ASP A 213 7.24 4.01 -21.75
N ILE A 214 7.43 4.40 -23.02
CA ILE A 214 6.87 3.70 -24.18
C ILE A 214 7.37 2.25 -24.24
N LYS A 215 8.66 2.04 -24.03
CA LYS A 215 9.28 0.71 -24.05
C LYS A 215 8.83 -0.15 -22.86
N ILE A 216 8.60 0.45 -21.70
CA ILE A 216 8.04 -0.24 -20.51
C ILE A 216 6.64 -0.77 -20.83
N PHE A 217 5.81 0.04 -21.51
CA PHE A 217 4.47 -0.38 -21.93
C PHE A 217 4.48 -1.54 -22.90
N GLU A 218 5.37 -1.50 -23.89
CA GLU A 218 5.56 -2.60 -24.84
C GLU A 218 6.00 -3.90 -24.16
N LEU A 219 6.91 -3.78 -23.17
CA LEU A 219 7.31 -4.93 -22.37
C LEU A 219 6.15 -5.51 -21.56
N ILE A 220 5.34 -4.65 -20.92
CA ILE A 220 4.13 -5.12 -20.22
C ILE A 220 3.19 -5.87 -21.15
N LYS A 221 2.99 -5.37 -22.38
CA LYS A 221 2.20 -6.09 -23.41
C LYS A 221 2.83 -7.43 -23.79
N LYS A 222 4.14 -7.44 -24.03
CA LYS A 222 4.89 -8.65 -24.39
C LYS A 222 4.78 -9.75 -23.33
N TYR A 223 4.89 -9.38 -22.06
CA TYR A 223 4.81 -10.34 -20.95
C TYR A 223 3.38 -10.63 -20.48
N ASN A 224 2.39 -9.97 -21.06
CA ASN A 224 1.00 -10.20 -20.71
C ASN A 224 0.49 -11.49 -21.32
N LEU A 225 0.36 -12.54 -20.53
CA LEU A 225 -0.08 -13.87 -20.94
C LEU A 225 -1.60 -14.06 -20.92
N ILE A 226 -2.36 -13.15 -20.27
CA ILE A 226 -3.75 -13.42 -19.88
C ILE A 226 -4.74 -12.39 -20.43
N TYR A 227 -4.36 -11.11 -20.45
CA TYR A 227 -5.32 -10.02 -20.60
C TYR A 227 -5.44 -9.52 -22.04
N LYS A 228 -6.66 -9.47 -22.59
CA LYS A 228 -6.94 -8.73 -23.84
C LYS A 228 -7.13 -7.24 -23.51
N ILE A 229 -6.03 -6.48 -23.53
CA ILE A 229 -5.97 -5.06 -23.17
C ILE A 229 -6.82 -4.23 -24.15
N LYS A 230 -7.69 -3.35 -23.65
CA LYS A 230 -8.63 -2.58 -24.46
C LYS A 230 -8.03 -1.34 -25.10
N LYS A 231 -7.32 -0.51 -24.40
CA LYS A 231 -6.55 0.68 -24.84
C LYS A 231 -6.01 1.41 -23.62
N LYS A 232 -4.80 1.94 -23.69
CA LYS A 232 -4.07 2.75 -22.68
C LYS A 232 -4.03 2.19 -21.26
N ILE A 233 -2.80 2.16 -20.74
CA ILE A 233 -2.52 2.07 -19.30
C ILE A 233 -2.67 3.48 -18.73
N SER A 234 -3.48 3.66 -17.72
CA SER A 234 -3.60 4.90 -16.94
C SER A 234 -2.74 4.82 -15.68
#